data_7ce83b77fb1841093ab8053e0377aae8
#
_entry.id   7ce83b77fb1841093ab8053e0377aae8
#
_cell.length_a   1.000
_cell.length_b   1.000
_cell.length_c   1.000
_cell.angle_alpha   90.00
_cell.angle_beta   90.00
_cell.angle_gamma   90.00
#
_symmetry.space_group_name_H-M   'P 1'
#
loop_
_entity.id
_entity.type
_entity.pdbx_description
1 polymer ?
#
loop_
_entity_poly.entity_id
_entity_poly.type
_entity_poly.pdbx_seq_one_letter_code
_entity_poly.pdbx_strand_id
1 'polypeptide(L)'
;MKKLGLIGGMGPESTIVYYHDILYGVKNKLGMDVFPPISIDSINLYEMLEYCDNDNSRLIGLLEQSIENLAAGGAQFAALTSNTSHLVYDALAASSPIPLVSIIDTTCAEVERLGYKKVGLLGTTFTTEGNFFREPFASRGINLVTPDAPTRRFVSDRITSELEIGLVKESTLNAFNKIISDMHKENGIEAVILGCTELPLLFKNAQTPVVCLDTMQLHIAALVDMIID
;
A
#
# COMPACT_ATOMS: atom_id res chain seq x y z
N MET A 1 -14.86 2.59 19.89
CA MET A 1 -13.74 2.49 18.91
C MET A 1 -13.12 1.12 19.00
N LYS A 2 -12.95 0.46 17.88
CA LYS A 2 -12.26 -0.82 17.80
C LYS A 2 -10.74 -0.65 17.94
N LYS A 3 -10.08 -1.64 18.53
CA LYS A 3 -8.62 -1.65 18.63
C LYS A 3 -8.00 -2.21 17.34
N LEU A 4 -7.16 -1.42 16.70
CA LEU A 4 -6.41 -1.81 15.51
C LEU A 4 -5.07 -2.46 15.86
N GLY A 5 -4.71 -3.55 15.14
CA GLY A 5 -3.37 -4.10 15.07
C GLY A 5 -2.67 -3.70 13.77
N LEU A 6 -1.44 -3.20 13.84
CA LEU A 6 -0.62 -2.95 12.66
C LEU A 6 0.58 -3.91 12.65
N ILE A 7 0.72 -4.67 11.58
CA ILE A 7 1.96 -5.38 11.27
C ILE A 7 2.87 -4.37 10.57
N GLY A 8 3.82 -3.85 11.35
CA GLY A 8 4.72 -2.77 10.93
C GLY A 8 6.15 -3.23 10.69
N GLY A 9 7.05 -2.28 10.48
CA GLY A 9 8.46 -2.55 10.22
C GLY A 9 8.81 -2.84 8.75
N MET A 10 7.81 -2.79 7.86
CA MET A 10 7.91 -3.17 6.45
C MET A 10 7.87 -2.01 5.42
N GLY A 11 8.45 -0.87 5.52
CA GLY A 11 9.49 -0.24 6.23
C GLY A 11 9.02 0.60 7.44
N PRO A 12 9.99 1.01 8.21
CA PRO A 12 9.75 1.78 9.44
C PRO A 12 9.09 3.12 9.15
N GLU A 13 9.46 3.80 8.09
CA GLU A 13 8.95 5.13 7.73
C GLU A 13 7.45 5.10 7.43
N SER A 14 6.99 4.13 6.64
CA SER A 14 5.56 3.96 6.36
C SER A 14 4.78 3.61 7.63
N THR A 15 5.35 2.80 8.54
CA THR A 15 4.73 2.45 9.81
C THR A 15 4.48 3.69 10.69
N ILE A 16 5.44 4.63 10.71
CA ILE A 16 5.30 5.92 11.42
C ILE A 16 4.15 6.75 10.81
N VAL A 17 4.05 6.80 9.49
CA VAL A 17 2.96 7.51 8.80
C VAL A 17 1.61 6.86 9.13
N TYR A 18 1.50 5.52 9.06
CA TYR A 18 0.28 4.82 9.47
C TYR A 18 -0.14 5.18 10.89
N TYR A 19 0.78 5.09 11.85
CA TYR A 19 0.49 5.41 13.24
C TYR A 19 0.01 6.85 13.41
N HIS A 20 0.76 7.81 12.87
CA HIS A 20 0.43 9.23 12.95
C HIS A 20 -0.92 9.55 12.30
N ASP A 21 -1.09 9.15 11.03
CA ASP A 21 -2.23 9.58 10.24
C ASP A 21 -3.54 8.89 10.68
N ILE A 22 -3.47 7.67 11.21
CA ILE A 22 -4.63 7.01 11.82
C ILE A 22 -5.07 7.73 13.10
N LEU A 23 -4.14 8.08 13.99
CA LEU A 23 -4.46 8.80 15.23
C LEU A 23 -5.16 10.12 14.92
N TYR A 24 -4.56 10.93 14.07
CA TYR A 24 -5.11 12.24 13.71
C TYR A 24 -6.34 12.12 12.80
N GLY A 25 -6.42 11.09 11.95
CA GLY A 25 -7.60 10.79 11.15
C GLY A 25 -8.84 10.54 12.00
N VAL A 26 -8.72 9.70 13.03
CA VAL A 26 -9.81 9.45 13.99
C VAL A 26 -10.16 10.72 14.77
N LYS A 27 -9.17 11.42 15.33
CA LYS A 27 -9.37 12.67 16.04
C LYS A 27 -10.15 13.69 15.19
N ASN A 28 -9.71 13.91 13.96
CA ASN A 28 -10.33 14.87 13.04
C ASN A 28 -11.74 14.45 12.63
N LYS A 29 -11.96 13.15 12.37
CA LYS A 29 -13.26 12.64 11.95
C LYS A 29 -14.31 12.70 13.06
N LEU A 30 -13.90 12.47 14.32
CA LEU A 30 -14.78 12.59 15.49
C LEU A 30 -14.92 14.03 15.98
N GLY A 31 -14.02 14.95 15.59
CA GLY A 31 -14.04 16.35 16.06
C GLY A 31 -13.80 16.50 17.56
N MET A 32 -13.07 15.57 18.19
CA MET A 32 -12.83 15.54 19.63
C MET A 32 -11.39 15.11 19.97
N ASP A 33 -10.91 15.49 21.15
CA ASP A 33 -9.57 15.16 21.63
C ASP A 33 -9.47 13.70 22.12
N VAL A 34 -9.47 12.79 21.16
CA VAL A 34 -9.38 11.35 21.41
C VAL A 34 -8.49 10.67 20.38
N PHE A 35 -7.70 9.71 20.83
CA PHE A 35 -6.94 8.81 19.96
C PHE A 35 -7.42 7.37 20.12
N PRO A 36 -7.44 6.58 19.02
CA PRO A 36 -7.85 5.19 19.09
C PRO A 36 -6.78 4.30 19.74
N PRO A 37 -7.18 3.16 20.34
CA PRO A 37 -6.22 2.15 20.77
C PRO A 37 -5.59 1.46 19.55
N ILE A 38 -4.25 1.47 19.46
CA ILE A 38 -3.47 0.81 18.42
C ILE A 38 -2.40 -0.06 19.06
N SER A 39 -2.21 -1.26 18.55
CA SER A 39 -1.02 -2.09 18.80
C SER A 39 -0.23 -2.22 17.52
N ILE A 40 1.10 -2.15 17.63
CA ILE A 40 2.02 -2.33 16.49
C ILE A 40 2.93 -3.49 16.84
N ASP A 41 2.98 -4.50 15.98
CA ASP A 41 3.99 -5.55 15.99
C ASP A 41 4.96 -5.29 14.83
N SER A 42 6.20 -4.95 15.16
CA SER A 42 7.20 -4.52 14.18
C SER A 42 8.12 -5.67 13.82
N ILE A 43 8.03 -6.16 12.59
CA ILE A 43 8.86 -7.24 12.08
C ILE A 43 10.17 -6.71 11.45
N ASN A 44 11.10 -7.63 11.20
CA ASN A 44 12.35 -7.31 10.52
C ASN A 44 12.13 -7.24 8.99
N LEU A 45 12.29 -6.04 8.42
CA LEU A 45 12.15 -5.79 6.98
C LEU A 45 13.04 -6.71 6.13
N TYR A 46 14.30 -6.88 6.52
CA TYR A 46 15.26 -7.64 5.71
C TYR A 46 14.93 -9.14 5.68
N GLU A 47 14.46 -9.68 6.79
CA GLU A 47 13.97 -11.05 6.89
C GLU A 47 12.71 -11.25 6.05
N MET A 48 11.77 -10.32 6.11
CA MET A 48 10.56 -10.33 5.29
C MET A 48 10.89 -10.31 3.80
N LEU A 49 11.81 -9.43 3.35
CA LEU A 49 12.23 -9.34 1.95
C LEU A 49 12.92 -10.63 1.47
N GLU A 50 13.80 -11.23 2.29
CA GLU A 50 14.43 -12.51 1.98
C GLU A 50 13.40 -13.60 1.73
N TYR A 51 12.34 -13.65 2.55
CA TYR A 51 11.28 -14.63 2.41
C TYR A 51 10.36 -14.34 1.21
N CYS A 52 10.08 -13.08 0.88
CA CYS A 52 9.33 -12.70 -0.32
C CYS A 52 9.98 -13.23 -1.61
N ASP A 53 11.31 -13.26 -1.66
CA ASP A 53 12.04 -13.70 -2.84
C ASP A 53 12.17 -15.22 -2.94
N ASN A 54 12.17 -15.94 -1.80
CA ASN A 54 12.64 -17.32 -1.77
C ASN A 54 11.71 -18.32 -1.07
N ASP A 55 10.84 -17.90 -0.14
CA ASP A 55 10.11 -18.84 0.70
C ASP A 55 8.79 -18.27 1.25
N ASN A 56 7.73 -18.37 0.47
CA ASN A 56 6.40 -17.93 0.88
C ASN A 56 5.92 -18.60 2.18
N SER A 57 6.34 -19.82 2.49
CA SER A 57 5.91 -20.51 3.71
C SER A 57 6.49 -19.86 4.96
N ARG A 58 7.76 -19.43 4.89
CA ARG A 58 8.38 -18.66 5.98
C ARG A 58 7.78 -17.27 6.09
N LEU A 59 7.49 -16.62 4.96
CA LEU A 59 6.81 -15.33 4.97
C LEU A 59 5.44 -15.42 5.66
N ILE A 60 4.64 -16.44 5.33
CA ILE A 60 3.36 -16.69 5.98
C ILE A 60 3.57 -16.87 7.49
N GLY A 61 4.46 -17.78 7.91
CA GLY A 61 4.71 -18.03 9.33
C GLY A 61 5.15 -16.79 10.12
N LEU A 62 6.01 -15.95 9.54
CA LEU A 62 6.44 -14.70 10.14
C LEU A 62 5.25 -13.74 10.36
N LEU A 63 4.40 -13.59 9.35
CA LEU A 63 3.25 -12.68 9.40
C LEU A 63 2.11 -13.23 10.26
N GLU A 64 1.86 -14.55 10.24
CA GLU A 64 0.89 -15.20 11.14
C GLU A 64 1.26 -15.00 12.60
N GLN A 65 2.52 -15.19 12.97
CA GLN A 65 2.99 -14.94 14.34
C GLN A 65 2.72 -13.49 14.79
N SER A 66 2.95 -12.53 13.90
CA SER A 66 2.65 -11.12 14.16
C SER A 66 1.15 -10.89 14.35
N ILE A 67 0.31 -11.49 13.52
CA ILE A 67 -1.15 -11.40 13.63
C ILE A 67 -1.63 -12.00 14.95
N GLU A 68 -1.10 -13.17 15.34
CA GLU A 68 -1.43 -13.83 16.61
C GLU A 68 -1.04 -12.97 17.82
N ASN A 69 0.14 -12.34 17.80
CA ASN A 69 0.59 -11.42 18.84
C ASN A 69 -0.38 -10.23 18.97
N LEU A 70 -0.82 -9.65 17.86
CA LEU A 70 -1.77 -8.55 17.85
C LEU A 70 -3.15 -8.98 18.36
N ALA A 71 -3.64 -10.15 17.95
CA ALA A 71 -4.90 -10.71 18.40
C ALA A 71 -4.87 -10.99 19.92
N ALA A 72 -3.79 -11.62 20.41
CA ALA A 72 -3.59 -11.85 21.85
C ALA A 72 -3.47 -10.53 22.64
N GLY A 73 -2.94 -9.48 22.02
CA GLY A 73 -2.92 -8.12 22.55
C GLY A 73 -4.26 -7.40 22.50
N GLY A 74 -5.32 -8.07 22.04
CA GLY A 74 -6.70 -7.56 22.02
C GLY A 74 -7.04 -6.70 20.80
N ALA A 75 -6.25 -6.76 19.71
CA ALA A 75 -6.65 -6.17 18.45
C ALA A 75 -7.91 -6.86 17.91
N GLN A 76 -8.85 -6.09 17.38
CA GLN A 76 -10.12 -6.59 16.87
C GLN A 76 -10.11 -6.76 15.34
N PHE A 77 -9.13 -6.17 14.68
CA PHE A 77 -8.80 -6.33 13.28
C PHE A 77 -7.34 -5.88 13.07
N ALA A 78 -6.73 -6.26 11.97
CA ALA A 78 -5.34 -5.90 11.69
C ALA A 78 -5.12 -5.51 10.23
N ALA A 79 -3.96 -4.88 9.98
CA ALA A 79 -3.53 -4.47 8.66
C ALA A 79 -2.01 -4.60 8.50
N LEU A 80 -1.58 -5.01 7.30
CA LEU A 80 -0.21 -5.04 6.86
C LEU A 80 0.17 -3.66 6.32
N THR A 81 1.25 -3.04 6.81
CA THR A 81 1.65 -1.68 6.41
C THR A 81 2.53 -1.64 5.15
N SER A 82 2.41 -2.65 4.27
CA SER A 82 3.20 -2.79 3.06
C SER A 82 2.39 -3.40 1.92
N ASN A 83 2.60 -2.93 0.68
CA ASN A 83 2.03 -3.58 -0.50
C ASN A 83 2.66 -4.96 -0.76
N THR A 84 3.98 -5.10 -0.59
CA THR A 84 4.75 -6.31 -0.89
C THR A 84 4.28 -7.52 -0.09
N SER A 85 3.95 -7.34 1.19
CA SER A 85 3.46 -8.41 2.07
C SER A 85 2.11 -9.00 1.63
N HIS A 86 1.38 -8.31 0.75
CA HIS A 86 0.14 -8.83 0.17
C HIS A 86 0.33 -9.97 -0.82
N LEU A 87 1.59 -10.33 -1.16
CA LEU A 87 1.90 -11.56 -1.91
C LEU A 87 1.24 -12.81 -1.29
N VAL A 88 1.14 -12.86 0.03
CA VAL A 88 0.58 -14.00 0.78
C VAL A 88 -0.73 -13.65 1.52
N TYR A 89 -1.37 -12.53 1.15
CA TYR A 89 -2.54 -12.01 1.88
C TYR A 89 -3.69 -13.01 1.97
N ASP A 90 -4.02 -13.72 0.89
CA ASP A 90 -5.15 -14.66 0.88
C ASP A 90 -4.94 -15.81 1.87
N ALA A 91 -3.70 -16.34 1.96
CA ALA A 91 -3.35 -17.37 2.93
C ALA A 91 -3.50 -16.83 4.37
N LEU A 92 -2.98 -15.64 4.64
CA LEU A 92 -3.10 -14.98 5.95
C LEU A 92 -4.55 -14.68 6.33
N ALA A 93 -5.34 -14.19 5.41
CA ALA A 93 -6.75 -13.89 5.64
C ALA A 93 -7.58 -15.14 5.94
N ALA A 94 -7.21 -16.28 5.34
CA ALA A 94 -7.87 -17.57 5.57
C ALA A 94 -7.57 -18.17 6.96
N SER A 95 -6.37 -17.92 7.52
CA SER A 95 -5.92 -18.47 8.81
C SER A 95 -6.03 -17.48 9.98
N SER A 96 -6.20 -16.20 9.69
CA SER A 96 -6.18 -15.14 10.71
C SER A 96 -7.31 -15.26 11.76
N PRO A 97 -7.00 -15.16 13.07
CA PRO A 97 -8.00 -15.16 14.12
C PRO A 97 -8.83 -13.87 14.19
N ILE A 98 -8.39 -12.81 13.52
CA ILE A 98 -9.07 -11.50 13.44
C ILE A 98 -9.14 -11.03 12.00
N PRO A 99 -10.15 -10.24 11.61
CA PRO A 99 -10.25 -9.71 10.24
C PRO A 99 -8.99 -8.94 9.83
N LEU A 100 -8.51 -9.17 8.60
CA LEU A 100 -7.45 -8.39 7.98
C LEU A 100 -8.04 -7.42 6.97
N VAL A 101 -7.46 -6.21 6.90
CA VAL A 101 -7.84 -5.19 5.93
C VAL A 101 -6.76 -5.13 4.85
N SER A 102 -7.17 -5.32 3.58
CA SER A 102 -6.24 -5.32 2.45
C SER A 102 -6.05 -3.91 1.89
N ILE A 103 -4.79 -3.48 1.76
CA ILE A 103 -4.44 -2.23 1.07
C ILE A 103 -4.84 -2.28 -0.42
N ILE A 104 -4.81 -3.46 -1.03
CA ILE A 104 -5.19 -3.65 -2.44
C ILE A 104 -6.71 -3.54 -2.60
N ASP A 105 -7.46 -4.20 -1.72
CA ASP A 105 -8.94 -4.13 -1.77
C ASP A 105 -9.46 -2.73 -1.49
N THR A 106 -8.87 -2.00 -0.56
CA THR A 106 -9.23 -0.60 -0.30
C THR A 106 -8.93 0.29 -1.51
N THR A 107 -7.82 0.03 -2.21
CA THR A 107 -7.49 0.73 -3.46
C THR A 107 -8.48 0.39 -4.58
N CYS A 108 -8.83 -0.90 -4.74
CA CYS A 108 -9.85 -1.34 -5.70
C CYS A 108 -11.19 -0.65 -5.45
N ALA A 109 -11.64 -0.63 -4.19
CA ALA A 109 -12.92 -0.01 -3.81
C ALA A 109 -12.95 1.48 -4.15
N GLU A 110 -11.85 2.20 -3.97
CA GLU A 110 -11.76 3.60 -4.36
C GLU A 110 -11.79 3.78 -5.88
N VAL A 111 -11.10 2.94 -6.65
CA VAL A 111 -11.15 2.96 -8.12
C VAL A 111 -12.58 2.72 -8.62
N GLU A 112 -13.30 1.76 -8.01
CA GLU A 112 -14.73 1.49 -8.31
C GLU A 112 -15.61 2.69 -7.94
N ARG A 113 -15.42 3.28 -6.75
CA ARG A 113 -16.17 4.45 -6.29
C ARG A 113 -16.03 5.66 -7.23
N LEU A 114 -14.83 5.84 -7.79
CA LEU A 114 -14.53 6.88 -8.77
C LEU A 114 -15.02 6.55 -10.18
N GLY A 115 -15.47 5.31 -10.41
CA GLY A 115 -15.99 4.84 -11.70
C GLY A 115 -14.92 4.53 -12.74
N TYR A 116 -13.63 4.52 -12.36
CA TYR A 116 -12.55 4.24 -13.30
C TYR A 116 -12.54 2.78 -13.74
N LYS A 117 -12.24 2.54 -15.02
CA LYS A 117 -12.18 1.21 -15.64
C LYS A 117 -10.78 0.83 -16.08
N LYS A 118 -9.91 1.80 -16.23
CA LYS A 118 -8.52 1.58 -16.64
C LYS A 118 -7.58 2.47 -15.83
N VAL A 119 -6.73 1.87 -15.03
CA VAL A 119 -5.80 2.59 -14.15
C VAL A 119 -4.36 2.13 -14.36
N GLY A 120 -3.42 3.06 -14.22
CA GLY A 120 -1.99 2.75 -14.24
C GLY A 120 -1.51 2.26 -12.89
N LEU A 121 -0.45 1.46 -12.85
CA LEU A 121 0.26 1.08 -11.63
C LEU A 121 1.75 1.43 -11.78
N LEU A 122 2.25 2.24 -10.85
CA LEU A 122 3.68 2.48 -10.64
C LEU A 122 4.11 1.86 -9.30
N GLY A 123 5.28 1.27 -9.29
CA GLY A 123 5.84 0.59 -8.11
C GLY A 123 7.15 -0.08 -8.45
N THR A 124 7.72 -0.83 -7.52
CA THR A 124 8.87 -1.68 -7.80
C THR A 124 8.51 -2.76 -8.83
N THR A 125 9.51 -3.39 -9.43
CA THR A 125 9.28 -4.53 -10.34
C THR A 125 8.50 -5.64 -9.65
N PHE A 126 8.78 -5.90 -8.38
CA PHE A 126 8.04 -6.88 -7.57
C PHE A 126 6.52 -6.60 -7.58
N THR A 127 6.12 -5.37 -7.29
CA THR A 127 4.70 -4.98 -7.27
C THR A 127 4.06 -4.99 -8.65
N THR A 128 4.77 -4.48 -9.68
CA THR A 128 4.21 -4.31 -11.02
C THR A 128 4.16 -5.60 -11.84
N GLU A 129 4.96 -6.60 -11.50
CA GLU A 129 4.99 -7.92 -12.14
C GLU A 129 4.19 -8.98 -11.36
N GLY A 130 3.89 -8.73 -10.08
CA GLY A 130 3.16 -9.64 -9.21
C GLY A 130 1.67 -9.78 -9.57
N ASN A 131 1.16 -11.01 -9.60
CA ASN A 131 -0.25 -11.28 -9.81
C ASN A 131 -1.11 -10.84 -8.62
N PHE A 132 -0.55 -10.84 -7.42
CA PHE A 132 -1.25 -10.46 -6.19
C PHE A 132 -1.87 -9.05 -6.23
N PHE A 133 -1.29 -8.15 -7.03
CA PHE A 133 -1.87 -6.83 -7.26
C PHE A 133 -2.84 -6.83 -8.44
N ARG A 134 -2.56 -7.59 -9.50
CA ARG A 134 -3.33 -7.59 -10.74
C ARG A 134 -4.68 -8.31 -10.63
N GLU A 135 -4.72 -9.47 -9.97
CA GLU A 135 -5.91 -10.32 -9.88
C GLU A 135 -7.10 -9.64 -9.19
N PRO A 136 -6.93 -8.93 -8.05
CA PRO A 136 -8.03 -8.21 -7.40
C PRO A 136 -8.69 -7.14 -8.28
N PHE A 137 -7.91 -6.45 -9.11
CA PHE A 137 -8.44 -5.47 -10.07
C PHE A 137 -9.17 -6.14 -11.23
N ALA A 138 -8.57 -7.20 -11.80
CA ALA A 138 -9.16 -7.96 -12.90
C ALA A 138 -10.50 -8.59 -12.50
N SER A 139 -10.62 -9.14 -11.30
CA SER A 139 -11.86 -9.74 -10.80
C SER A 139 -13.02 -8.73 -10.68
N ARG A 140 -12.69 -7.42 -10.54
CA ARG A 140 -13.64 -6.31 -10.49
C ARG A 140 -13.87 -5.63 -11.85
N GLY A 141 -13.32 -6.22 -12.93
CA GLY A 141 -13.42 -5.67 -14.27
C GLY A 141 -12.64 -4.37 -14.51
N ILE A 142 -11.61 -4.12 -13.66
CA ILE A 142 -10.71 -2.98 -13.78
C ILE A 142 -9.45 -3.43 -14.53
N ASN A 143 -9.11 -2.73 -15.60
CA ASN A 143 -7.88 -2.99 -16.36
C ASN A 143 -6.70 -2.27 -15.72
N LEU A 144 -5.78 -3.02 -15.10
CA LEU A 144 -4.56 -2.50 -14.51
C LEU A 144 -3.43 -2.51 -15.54
N VAL A 145 -2.96 -1.33 -15.91
CA VAL A 145 -1.90 -1.10 -16.89
C VAL A 145 -0.58 -0.82 -16.17
N THR A 146 0.48 -1.51 -16.56
CA THR A 146 1.85 -1.20 -16.11
C THR A 146 2.70 -0.72 -17.28
N PRO A 147 3.74 0.09 -17.04
CA PRO A 147 4.68 0.45 -18.09
C PRO A 147 5.36 -0.79 -18.71
N ASP A 148 6.05 -0.62 -19.83
CA ASP A 148 6.88 -1.67 -20.42
C ASP A 148 8.04 -2.08 -19.51
N ALA A 149 8.67 -3.23 -19.78
CA ALA A 149 9.70 -3.79 -18.90
C ALA A 149 10.93 -2.87 -18.68
N PRO A 150 11.47 -2.17 -19.68
CA PRO A 150 12.52 -1.17 -19.45
C PRO A 150 12.08 -0.04 -18.52
N THR A 151 10.89 0.50 -18.73
CA THR A 151 10.32 1.60 -17.91
C THR A 151 10.02 1.15 -16.49
N ARG A 152 9.49 -0.08 -16.29
CA ARG A 152 9.30 -0.64 -14.94
C ARG A 152 10.61 -0.74 -14.17
N ARG A 153 11.68 -1.22 -14.80
CA ARG A 153 13.02 -1.26 -14.18
C ARG A 153 13.52 0.14 -13.81
N PHE A 154 13.39 1.10 -14.71
CA PHE A 154 13.76 2.48 -14.42
C PHE A 154 12.98 3.03 -13.20
N VAL A 155 11.65 2.82 -13.14
CA VAL A 155 10.83 3.25 -12.02
C VAL A 155 11.29 2.58 -10.72
N SER A 156 11.50 1.25 -10.74
CA SER A 156 11.98 0.49 -9.59
C SER A 156 13.34 1.00 -9.09
N ASP A 157 14.30 1.23 -10.01
CA ASP A 157 15.62 1.74 -9.66
C ASP A 157 15.57 3.14 -9.04
N ARG A 158 14.65 4.00 -9.48
CA ARG A 158 14.46 5.33 -8.86
C ARG A 158 13.82 5.24 -7.47
N ILE A 159 12.89 4.32 -7.27
CA ILE A 159 12.32 4.07 -5.95
C ILE A 159 13.43 3.66 -4.99
N THR A 160 14.20 2.62 -5.31
CA THR A 160 15.20 2.04 -4.40
C THR A 160 16.43 2.94 -4.21
N SER A 161 16.90 3.60 -5.25
CA SER A 161 18.14 4.41 -5.18
C SER A 161 17.93 5.85 -4.73
N GLU A 162 16.69 6.35 -4.75
CA GLU A 162 16.38 7.74 -4.42
C GLU A 162 15.30 7.85 -3.35
N LEU A 163 14.10 7.34 -3.60
CA LEU A 163 12.95 7.62 -2.73
C LEU A 163 13.03 6.89 -1.38
N GLU A 164 13.49 5.65 -1.35
CA GLU A 164 13.69 4.89 -0.10
C GLU A 164 14.73 5.51 0.84
N ILE A 165 15.63 6.32 0.31
CA ILE A 165 16.59 7.09 1.12
C ILE A 165 16.18 8.55 1.29
N GLY A 166 14.91 8.89 0.98
CA GLY A 166 14.35 10.23 1.15
C GLY A 166 14.84 11.27 0.14
N LEU A 167 15.50 10.86 -0.95
CA LEU A 167 16.03 11.75 -1.96
C LEU A 167 14.98 12.02 -3.06
N VAL A 168 14.38 13.21 -3.04
CA VAL A 168 13.43 13.67 -4.05
C VAL A 168 14.13 14.59 -5.04
N LYS A 169 14.16 14.19 -6.33
CA LYS A 169 14.76 14.96 -7.41
C LYS A 169 13.71 15.44 -8.41
N GLU A 170 13.83 16.68 -8.83
CA GLU A 170 12.96 17.25 -9.89
C GLU A 170 13.08 16.48 -11.21
N SER A 171 14.28 16.02 -11.58
CA SER A 171 14.49 15.20 -12.78
C SER A 171 13.71 13.89 -12.72
N THR A 172 13.62 13.27 -11.55
CA THR A 172 12.86 12.04 -11.33
C THR A 172 11.36 12.31 -11.39
N LEU A 173 10.89 13.40 -10.79
CA LEU A 173 9.49 13.82 -10.90
C LEU A 173 9.09 14.05 -12.38
N ASN A 174 9.92 14.77 -13.14
CA ASN A 174 9.68 15.03 -14.56
C ASN A 174 9.64 13.75 -15.39
N ALA A 175 10.54 12.80 -15.12
CA ALA A 175 10.54 11.50 -15.79
C ALA A 175 9.28 10.69 -15.49
N PHE A 176 8.85 10.65 -14.22
CA PHE A 176 7.64 9.94 -13.82
C PHE A 176 6.37 10.60 -14.38
N ASN A 177 6.28 11.92 -14.38
CA ASN A 177 5.18 12.63 -15.03
C ASN A 177 5.12 12.35 -16.54
N LYS A 178 6.29 12.23 -17.20
CA LYS A 178 6.31 11.81 -18.60
C LYS A 178 5.77 10.38 -18.78
N ILE A 179 6.20 9.43 -17.95
CA ILE A 179 5.71 8.04 -17.98
C ILE A 179 4.19 8.01 -17.81
N ILE A 180 3.64 8.72 -16.81
CA ILE A 180 2.20 8.80 -16.57
C ILE A 180 1.48 9.42 -17.77
N SER A 181 2.05 10.49 -18.36
CA SER A 181 1.47 11.13 -19.56
C SER A 181 1.45 10.19 -20.75
N ASP A 182 2.52 9.43 -20.98
CA ASP A 182 2.59 8.46 -22.07
C ASP A 182 1.58 7.32 -21.85
N MET A 183 1.48 6.78 -20.63
CA MET A 183 0.44 5.77 -20.26
C MET A 183 -0.98 6.31 -20.47
N HIS A 184 -1.23 7.58 -20.13
CA HIS A 184 -2.54 8.19 -20.36
C HIS A 184 -2.84 8.31 -21.85
N LYS A 185 -1.91 8.80 -22.66
CA LYS A 185 -2.09 9.01 -24.11
C LYS A 185 -2.19 7.71 -24.91
N GLU A 186 -1.36 6.73 -24.58
CA GLU A 186 -1.20 5.49 -25.36
C GLU A 186 -2.18 4.41 -24.90
N ASN A 187 -2.38 4.30 -23.58
CA ASN A 187 -3.20 3.25 -23.00
C ASN A 187 -4.56 3.76 -22.48
N GLY A 188 -4.76 5.07 -22.35
CA GLY A 188 -6.01 5.66 -21.88
C GLY A 188 -6.28 5.40 -20.41
N ILE A 189 -5.22 5.41 -19.56
CA ILE A 189 -5.43 5.33 -18.11
C ILE A 189 -6.15 6.58 -17.60
N GLU A 190 -7.06 6.40 -16.63
CA GLU A 190 -7.88 7.46 -16.03
C GLU A 190 -7.28 7.98 -14.71
N ALA A 191 -6.51 7.12 -14.03
CA ALA A 191 -5.76 7.43 -12.83
C ALA A 191 -4.49 6.58 -12.77
N VAL A 192 -3.56 6.91 -11.86
CA VAL A 192 -2.37 6.09 -11.59
C VAL A 192 -2.30 5.72 -10.11
N ILE A 193 -2.10 4.44 -9.83
CA ILE A 193 -1.93 3.90 -8.49
C ILE A 193 -0.46 4.00 -8.12
N LEU A 194 -0.18 4.59 -6.96
CA LEU A 194 1.13 4.66 -6.34
C LEU A 194 1.31 3.41 -5.47
N GLY A 195 1.83 2.33 -6.07
CA GLY A 195 1.97 1.01 -5.45
C GLY A 195 3.24 0.85 -4.58
N CYS A 196 3.88 1.93 -4.22
CA CYS A 196 4.98 1.97 -3.27
C CYS A 196 4.78 3.15 -2.32
N THR A 197 5.03 2.94 -1.02
CA THR A 197 4.78 3.91 0.05
C THR A 197 5.66 5.15 -0.03
N GLU A 198 6.74 5.11 -0.81
CA GLU A 198 7.69 6.21 -1.03
C GLU A 198 7.30 7.09 -2.23
N LEU A 199 6.50 6.57 -3.17
CA LEU A 199 6.06 7.34 -4.35
C LEU A 199 5.32 8.64 -4.01
N PRO A 200 4.45 8.69 -3.00
CA PRO A 200 3.79 9.94 -2.62
C PRO A 200 4.75 11.08 -2.26
N LEU A 201 5.96 10.77 -1.78
CA LEU A 201 6.98 11.78 -1.49
C LEU A 201 7.36 12.56 -2.76
N LEU A 202 7.46 11.87 -3.91
CA LEU A 202 7.81 12.46 -5.20
C LEU A 202 6.69 13.37 -5.72
N PHE A 203 5.43 12.99 -5.52
CA PHE A 203 4.28 13.71 -6.06
C PHE A 203 3.67 14.72 -5.11
N LYS A 204 4.24 14.90 -3.89
CA LYS A 204 3.77 15.88 -2.93
C LYS A 204 3.79 17.28 -3.54
N ASN A 205 2.62 17.89 -3.67
CA ASN A 205 2.43 19.22 -4.30
C ASN A 205 2.75 19.30 -5.80
N ALA A 206 2.94 18.17 -6.48
CA ALA A 206 3.18 18.14 -7.92
C ALA A 206 1.86 18.12 -8.71
N GLN A 207 1.86 18.74 -9.88
CA GLN A 207 0.80 18.54 -10.86
C GLN A 207 1.11 17.26 -11.65
N THR A 208 0.12 16.40 -11.79
CA THR A 208 0.22 15.12 -12.50
C THR A 208 -0.76 15.05 -13.66
N PRO A 209 -0.44 14.33 -14.75
CA PRO A 209 -1.32 14.21 -15.92
C PRO A 209 -2.69 13.58 -15.63
N VAL A 210 -2.77 12.70 -14.65
CA VAL A 210 -4.00 12.07 -14.14
C VAL A 210 -3.96 12.03 -12.61
N VAL A 211 -5.08 11.72 -11.98
CA VAL A 211 -5.15 11.57 -10.51
C VAL A 211 -4.21 10.46 -10.04
N CYS A 212 -3.42 10.76 -9.01
CA CYS A 212 -2.60 9.77 -8.30
C CYS A 212 -3.40 9.20 -7.12
N LEU A 213 -3.49 7.88 -7.05
CA LEU A 213 -4.13 7.14 -5.97
C LEU A 213 -3.04 6.58 -5.05
N ASP A 214 -2.89 7.18 -3.89
CA ASP A 214 -1.95 6.74 -2.84
C ASP A 214 -2.56 5.58 -2.07
N THR A 215 -2.02 4.37 -2.28
CA THR A 215 -2.51 3.14 -1.66
C THR A 215 -2.46 3.20 -0.14
N MET A 216 -1.42 3.80 0.43
CA MET A 216 -1.27 3.95 1.88
C MET A 216 -2.34 4.87 2.47
N GLN A 217 -2.58 6.04 1.88
CA GLN A 217 -3.58 6.98 2.38
C GLN A 217 -5.00 6.44 2.22
N LEU A 218 -5.30 5.72 1.13
CA LEU A 218 -6.59 5.03 0.96
C LEU A 218 -6.79 3.95 2.03
N HIS A 219 -5.75 3.18 2.33
CA HIS A 219 -5.79 2.17 3.38
C HIS A 219 -6.00 2.79 4.76
N ILE A 220 -5.23 3.85 5.09
CA ILE A 220 -5.38 4.60 6.34
C ILE A 220 -6.81 5.13 6.51
N ALA A 221 -7.40 5.70 5.45
CA ALA A 221 -8.78 6.18 5.50
C ALA A 221 -9.78 5.07 5.83
N ALA A 222 -9.65 3.90 5.20
CA ALA A 222 -10.48 2.74 5.49
C ALA A 222 -10.30 2.22 6.91
N LEU A 223 -9.06 2.19 7.41
CA LEU A 223 -8.77 1.79 8.80
C LEU A 223 -9.37 2.76 9.82
N VAL A 224 -9.32 4.06 9.55
CA VAL A 224 -9.97 5.10 10.39
C VAL A 224 -11.47 4.87 10.46
N ASP A 225 -12.12 4.55 9.34
CA ASP A 225 -13.55 4.27 9.28
C ASP A 225 -13.90 3.03 10.13
N MET A 226 -13.17 1.94 9.97
CA MET A 226 -13.37 0.70 10.73
C MET A 226 -13.12 0.84 12.23
N ILE A 227 -12.23 1.75 12.66
CA ILE A 227 -12.00 2.04 14.08
C ILE A 227 -13.21 2.71 14.73
N ILE A 228 -13.89 3.58 13.97
CA ILE A 228 -14.98 4.42 14.46
C ILE A 228 -16.31 3.65 14.49
N ASP A 229 -16.53 2.76 13.50
CA ASP A 229 -17.71 1.88 13.41
C ASP A 229 -17.79 0.86 14.59
#